data_c24b6be5eca98489f60ba8c66ff76082
#
_entry.id   c24b6be5eca98489f60ba8c66ff76082
#
_cell.length_a   1.000
_cell.length_b   1.000
_cell.length_c   1.000
_cell.angle_alpha   90.00
_cell.angle_beta   90.00
_cell.angle_gamma   90.00
#
_symmetry.space_group_name_H-M   'P 1'
#
loop_
_entity.id
_entity.type
_entity.pdbx_description
1 polymer ?
#
loop_
_entity_poly.entity_id
_entity_poly.type
_entity_poly.pdbx_seq_one_letter_code
_entity_poly.pdbx_strand_id
1 'polypeptide(L)'
;MHRKFLDKNKGMIFIYDKVEIINIWMYNTYIPLDIIFLKNKNIKNLKKNASPCLQLPCESYSSREPIDTVIEINAGMSDQLKLKIGDNLEIFSGTNIVF
;
A
#
# COMPACT_ATOMS: atom_id res chain seq x y z
N MET A 1 -4.69 9.94 5.62
CA MET A 1 -4.85 10.31 4.20
C MET A 1 -6.29 10.64 3.92
N HIS A 2 -6.52 11.66 3.12
CA HIS A 2 -7.90 12.13 2.86
C HIS A 2 -8.46 11.54 1.57
N ARG A 3 -8.45 10.21 1.44
CA ARG A 3 -8.95 9.55 0.24
C ARG A 3 -10.41 9.21 0.37
N LYS A 4 -11.22 9.76 -0.52
CA LYS A 4 -12.65 9.40 -0.61
C LYS A 4 -12.89 8.34 -1.67
N PHE A 5 -12.07 8.31 -2.70
CA PHE A 5 -12.10 7.26 -3.72
C PHE A 5 -10.76 7.18 -4.42
N LEU A 6 -10.53 6.08 -5.08
CA LEU A 6 -9.37 5.84 -5.90
C LEU A 6 -9.86 5.12 -7.15
N ASP A 7 -9.52 5.64 -8.32
CA ASP A 7 -9.92 5.00 -9.58
C ASP A 7 -9.46 3.55 -9.60
N LYS A 8 -10.29 2.68 -10.15
CA LYS A 8 -10.12 1.23 -10.09
C LYS A 8 -8.73 0.78 -10.52
N ASN A 9 -8.17 1.40 -11.56
CA ASN A 9 -6.90 1.00 -12.14
C ASN A 9 -5.72 1.82 -11.64
N LYS A 10 -5.90 2.61 -10.59
CA LYS A 10 -4.84 3.47 -10.08
C LYS A 10 -4.40 3.07 -8.70
N GLY A 11 -3.19 3.41 -8.37
CA GLY A 11 -2.65 3.24 -7.04
C GLY A 11 -1.78 4.43 -6.70
N MET A 12 -1.33 4.46 -5.45
CA MET A 12 -0.38 5.45 -4.99
C MET A 12 0.88 4.76 -4.52
N ILE A 13 2.02 5.38 -4.78
CA ILE A 13 3.30 4.84 -4.40
C ILE A 13 4.04 5.86 -3.54
N PHE A 14 4.61 5.38 -2.44
CA PHE A 14 5.44 6.18 -1.53
C PHE A 14 6.82 5.54 -1.48
N ILE A 15 7.83 6.30 -1.87
CA ILE A 15 9.21 5.84 -1.90
C ILE A 15 9.97 6.54 -0.79
N TYR A 16 10.66 5.77 0.04
CA TYR A 16 11.40 6.27 1.19
C TYR A 16 12.90 6.23 0.91
N ASP A 17 13.61 7.24 1.42
CA ASP A 17 15.06 7.33 1.21
C ASP A 17 15.84 6.25 1.95
N LYS A 18 15.27 5.75 3.04
CA LYS A 18 15.94 4.75 3.87
C LYS A 18 15.10 3.50 3.95
N VAL A 19 15.78 2.36 4.08
CA VAL A 19 15.14 1.07 4.32
C VAL A 19 14.88 0.96 5.82
N GLU A 20 13.59 0.92 6.21
CA GLU A 20 13.21 0.84 7.61
C GLU A 20 11.82 0.24 7.76
N ILE A 21 11.47 -0.15 8.97
CA ILE A 21 10.12 -0.65 9.26
C ILE A 21 9.17 0.54 9.23
N ILE A 22 8.14 0.45 8.40
CA ILE A 22 7.15 1.51 8.18
C ILE A 22 5.80 1.06 8.71
N ASN A 23 5.11 1.97 9.37
CA ASN A 23 3.74 1.76 9.84
C ASN A 23 2.81 2.68 9.07
N ILE A 24 1.73 2.12 8.54
CA ILE A 24 0.71 2.86 7.80
C ILE A 24 -0.59 2.77 8.56
N TRP A 25 -1.26 3.90 8.73
CA TRP A 25 -2.59 3.91 9.32
C TRP A 25 -3.61 4.48 8.34
N MET A 26 -4.87 4.16 8.58
CA MET A 26 -5.95 4.49 7.64
C MET A 26 -6.76 5.71 8.09
N TYR A 27 -6.23 6.51 9.00
CA TYR A 27 -6.95 7.69 9.49
C TYR A 27 -7.26 8.66 8.35
N ASN A 28 -8.50 9.13 8.30
CA ASN A 28 -9.03 9.99 7.25
C ASN A 28 -9.00 9.34 5.86
N THR A 29 -9.00 8.03 5.81
CA THR A 29 -9.13 7.28 4.57
C THR A 29 -10.55 6.72 4.53
N TYR A 30 -11.26 7.01 3.44
CA TYR A 30 -12.70 6.74 3.31
C TYR A 30 -13.02 5.47 2.55
N ILE A 31 -12.00 4.83 2.00
CA ILE A 31 -12.16 3.60 1.21
C ILE A 31 -11.22 2.53 1.73
N PRO A 32 -11.59 1.24 1.59
CA PRO A 32 -10.66 0.17 1.94
C PRO A 32 -9.55 0.06 0.90
N LEU A 33 -8.35 -0.26 1.36
CA LEU A 33 -7.17 -0.34 0.50
C LEU A 33 -6.41 -1.64 0.75
N ASP A 34 -5.73 -2.13 -0.29
CA ASP A 34 -4.67 -3.10 -0.14
C ASP A 34 -3.35 -2.32 -0.01
N ILE A 35 -2.55 -2.67 0.97
CA ILE A 35 -1.27 -2.00 1.25
C ILE A 35 -0.14 -2.99 0.98
N ILE A 36 0.76 -2.63 0.09
CA ILE A 36 1.85 -3.49 -0.37
C ILE A 36 3.17 -2.87 0.08
N PHE A 37 3.96 -3.64 0.81
CA PHE A 37 5.25 -3.21 1.32
C PHE A 37 6.37 -3.88 0.54
N LEU A 38 7.27 -3.08 -0.05
CA LEU A 38 8.33 -3.60 -0.91
C LEU A 38 9.71 -3.14 -0.45
N LYS A 39 10.69 -3.99 -0.71
CA LYS A 39 12.10 -3.64 -0.59
C LYS A 39 12.76 -3.99 -1.91
N ASN A 40 13.38 -3.01 -2.54
CA ASN A 40 14.05 -3.20 -3.83
C ASN A 40 13.13 -3.92 -4.84
N LYS A 41 11.89 -3.41 -4.93
CA LYS A 41 10.85 -3.90 -5.85
C LYS A 41 10.30 -5.29 -5.52
N ASN A 42 10.75 -5.90 -4.42
CA ASN A 42 10.25 -7.21 -4.00
C ASN A 42 9.23 -7.04 -2.89
N ILE A 43 8.09 -7.70 -3.02
CA ILE A 43 7.01 -7.63 -2.02
C ILE A 43 7.44 -8.39 -0.76
N LYS A 44 7.52 -7.66 0.35
CA LYS A 44 7.91 -8.22 1.63
C LYS A 44 6.75 -8.45 2.57
N ASN A 45 5.69 -7.66 2.44
CA ASN A 45 4.48 -7.84 3.22
C ASN A 45 3.31 -7.26 2.44
N LEU A 46 2.11 -7.69 2.80
CA LEU A 46 0.91 -7.30 2.08
C LEU A 46 -0.27 -7.33 3.06
N LYS A 47 -0.91 -6.18 3.23
CA LYS A 47 -2.14 -6.09 4.03
C LYS A 47 -3.30 -5.90 3.08
N LYS A 48 -4.20 -6.90 3.03
CA LYS A 48 -5.38 -6.85 2.19
C LYS A 48 -6.54 -6.24 2.94
N ASN A 49 -7.32 -5.44 2.25
CA ASN A 49 -8.59 -4.90 2.74
C ASN A 49 -8.42 -4.16 4.07
N ALA A 50 -7.46 -3.22 4.11
CA ALA A 50 -7.31 -2.36 5.27
C ALA A 50 -8.54 -1.44 5.36
N SER A 51 -9.21 -1.47 6.51
CA SER A 51 -10.49 -0.78 6.67
C SER A 51 -10.34 0.73 6.77
N PRO A 52 -11.27 1.48 6.21
CA PRO A 52 -11.32 2.93 6.41
C PRO A 52 -11.40 3.25 7.91
N CYS A 53 -10.84 4.39 8.29
CA CYS A 53 -10.90 4.84 9.68
C CYS A 53 -11.07 6.35 9.71
N LEU A 54 -12.26 6.80 10.13
CA LEU A 54 -12.60 8.22 10.14
C LEU A 54 -12.48 8.84 11.52
N GLN A 55 -12.31 8.02 12.55
CA GLN A 55 -12.33 8.47 13.92
C GLN A 55 -11.31 7.68 14.74
N LEU A 56 -10.45 8.40 15.44
CA LEU A 56 -9.45 7.77 16.30
C LEU A 56 -10.08 6.99 17.44
N PRO A 57 -9.48 5.87 17.89
CA PRO A 57 -8.19 5.34 17.43
C PRO A 57 -8.30 4.54 16.13
N CYS A 58 -7.21 4.57 15.33
CA CYS A 58 -7.12 3.82 14.09
C CYS A 58 -6.05 2.76 14.20
N GLU A 59 -6.31 1.62 13.57
CA GLU A 59 -5.34 0.55 13.50
C GLU A 59 -4.17 0.94 12.61
N SER A 60 -2.98 0.50 13.00
CA SER A 60 -1.75 0.74 12.26
C SER A 60 -1.27 -0.58 11.69
N TYR A 61 -0.80 -0.57 10.45
CA TYR A 61 -0.33 -1.77 9.76
C TYR A 61 1.16 -1.65 9.51
N SER A 62 1.93 -2.59 10.09
CA SER A 62 3.38 -2.58 10.02
C SER A 62 3.87 -3.35 8.80
N SER A 63 4.96 -2.86 8.19
CA SER A 63 5.67 -3.63 7.16
C SER A 63 6.32 -4.89 7.75
N ARG A 64 6.52 -4.92 9.06
CA ARG A 64 7.13 -6.00 9.84
C ARG A 64 8.60 -6.23 9.56
N GLU A 65 9.10 -5.80 8.42
CA GLU A 65 10.53 -5.84 8.11
C GLU A 65 10.89 -4.57 7.35
N PRO A 66 12.18 -4.23 7.30
CA PRO A 66 12.61 -3.00 6.63
C PRO A 66 12.22 -3.00 5.15
N ILE A 67 11.63 -1.90 4.72
CA ILE A 67 11.19 -1.72 3.33
C ILE A 67 11.52 -0.30 2.88
N ASP A 68 11.44 -0.06 1.59
CA ASP A 68 11.71 1.25 1.01
C ASP A 68 10.54 1.80 0.18
N THR A 69 9.50 1.01 -0.01
CA THR A 69 8.38 1.43 -0.86
C THR A 69 7.06 0.90 -0.31
N VAL A 70 6.04 1.74 -0.34
CA VAL A 70 4.66 1.34 -0.01
C VAL A 70 3.79 1.67 -1.20
N ILE A 71 2.96 0.72 -1.61
CA ILE A 71 1.97 0.91 -2.68
C ILE A 71 0.58 0.70 -2.07
N GLU A 72 -0.32 1.62 -2.36
CA GLU A 72 -1.71 1.54 -1.92
C GLU A 72 -2.62 1.46 -3.15
N ILE A 73 -3.47 0.44 -3.19
CA ILE A 73 -4.40 0.20 -4.28
C ILE A 73 -5.76 -0.15 -3.70
N ASN A 74 -6.80 -0.10 -4.51
CA ASN A 74 -8.13 -0.45 -4.06
C ASN A 74 -8.17 -1.87 -3.52
N ALA A 75 -8.95 -2.07 -2.46
CA ALA A 75 -9.10 -3.40 -1.85
C ALA A 75 -9.60 -4.39 -2.89
N GLY A 76 -8.97 -5.56 -2.91
CA GLY A 76 -9.27 -6.62 -3.87
C GLY A 76 -8.39 -6.61 -5.10
N MET A 77 -7.69 -5.50 -5.37
CA MET A 77 -6.83 -5.41 -6.56
C MET A 77 -5.62 -6.33 -6.45
N SER A 78 -5.08 -6.50 -5.25
CA SER A 78 -3.95 -7.40 -5.09
C SER A 78 -4.32 -8.84 -5.47
N ASP A 79 -5.55 -9.25 -5.17
CA ASP A 79 -6.04 -10.58 -5.58
C ASP A 79 -6.26 -10.65 -7.09
N GLN A 80 -6.84 -9.61 -7.67
CA GLN A 80 -7.04 -9.58 -9.12
C GLN A 80 -5.73 -9.64 -9.88
N LEU A 81 -4.71 -8.96 -9.37
CA LEU A 81 -3.37 -8.96 -9.97
C LEU A 81 -2.53 -10.16 -9.54
N LYS A 82 -3.06 -11.00 -8.66
CA LYS A 82 -2.38 -12.19 -8.14
C LYS A 82 -1.04 -11.87 -7.49
N LEU A 83 -0.99 -10.76 -6.78
CA LEU A 83 0.21 -10.35 -6.07
C LEU A 83 0.41 -11.18 -4.82
N LYS A 84 1.65 -11.53 -4.53
CA LYS A 84 2.00 -12.28 -3.32
C LYS A 84 3.38 -11.91 -2.84
N ILE A 85 3.65 -12.21 -1.59
CA ILE A 85 4.96 -11.99 -0.98
C ILE A 85 6.02 -12.73 -1.80
N GLY A 86 7.11 -12.02 -2.11
CA GLY A 86 8.18 -12.54 -2.93
C GLY A 86 8.14 -12.10 -4.39
N ASP A 87 6.99 -11.60 -4.85
CA ASP A 87 6.90 -11.11 -6.23
C ASP A 87 7.69 -9.83 -6.41
N ASN A 88 8.22 -9.63 -7.62
CA ASN A 88 8.87 -8.39 -8.01
C ASN A 88 7.90 -7.53 -8.80
N LEU A 89 7.88 -6.23 -8.50
CA LEU A 89 7.05 -5.27 -9.24
C LEU A 89 7.95 -4.25 -9.91
N GLU A 90 7.67 -3.97 -11.19
CA GLU A 90 8.36 -2.92 -11.91
C GLU A 90 7.68 -1.59 -11.63
N ILE A 91 8.48 -0.60 -11.26
CA ILE A 91 8.01 0.75 -10.98
C ILE A 91 8.74 1.67 -11.95
N PHE A 92 7.98 2.25 -12.90
CA PHE A 92 8.62 2.99 -13.98
C PHE A 92 8.90 4.45 -13.60
N SER A 93 7.91 5.16 -13.07
CA SER A 93 8.11 6.55 -12.70
C SER A 93 6.89 7.10 -11.98
N GLY A 94 7.13 8.22 -11.25
CA GLY A 94 6.05 8.94 -10.60
C GLY A 94 5.56 8.31 -9.32
N THR A 95 4.51 8.91 -8.77
CA THR A 95 3.92 8.48 -7.50
C THR A 95 2.57 7.78 -7.71
N ASN A 96 2.10 7.70 -8.95
CA ASN A 96 0.84 7.06 -9.29
C ASN A 96 1.10 5.89 -10.22
N ILE A 97 0.34 4.83 -10.02
CA ILE A 97 0.42 3.61 -10.82
C ILE A 97 -0.91 3.43 -11.53
N VAL A 98 -0.85 3.03 -12.80
CA VAL A 98 -2.03 2.65 -13.57
C VAL A 98 -1.86 1.21 -14.03
N PHE A 99 -2.83 0.39 -13.70
CA PHE A 99 -2.79 -1.04 -14.02
C PHE A 99 -3.52 -1.37 -15.32
#